data_f98a60ac1cd6c7e5e4ee55025ccbc2f7
#
_entry.id   f98a60ac1cd6c7e5e4ee55025ccbc2f7
#
_cell.length_a   1.000
_cell.length_b   1.000
_cell.length_c   1.000
_cell.angle_alpha   90.00
_cell.angle_beta   90.00
_cell.angle_gamma   90.00
#
_symmetry.space_group_name_H-M   'P 1'
#
loop_
_entity.id
_entity.type
_entity.pdbx_description
1 polymer ?
#
loop_
_entity_poly.entity_id
_entity_poly.type
_entity_poly.pdbx_seq_one_letter_code
_entity_poly.pdbx_strand_id
1 'polypeptide(L)'
;MREGNALQVFYDGKLVGTLAMTADHKAAFQYSEEWIENGFPISPFSLPLKKQVFVPTKDYFDGLFGVFADSLPDNWGRLLLDRLLRAHKQNPDKLTVLDRLAIVGKSGMGALTYYPEKKIDEQYGDVDLDELAEQCRKILNTEYSDRLDELYRLGGTSGGARPKIMTTVNGEEWIIKFPAHMDGENAGKMEYDYSCYAKKCGITMSETRLFPSEKCEGYFGVKRFDRISDKNETKRIHMLTAAALLELNFEQPSLDYHSLMKLTKILTRDNEKDMREMFRRMCFNVFAHNRDDHSKNFTYLYDDEKDRWSLSPAYDLTYSNTYYGEHTTTVDGNGRNPGRKELLTVGIAAGMKKEVCIESMDMVEKCVKNMLGRYL
;
A
#
# COMPACT_ATOMS: atom_id res chain seq x y z
N MET A 1 17.31 0.06 -31.09
CA MET A 1 16.19 0.03 -30.11
C MET A 1 15.59 1.41 -30.09
N ARG A 2 14.28 1.58 -30.19
CA ARG A 2 13.65 2.90 -30.05
C ARG A 2 13.91 3.37 -28.61
N GLU A 3 14.43 4.60 -28.43
CA GLU A 3 14.50 5.25 -27.13
C GLU A 3 13.10 5.25 -26.52
N GLY A 4 12.93 4.68 -25.33
CA GLY A 4 11.66 4.56 -24.63
C GLY A 4 11.20 3.15 -24.27
N ASN A 5 11.87 2.09 -24.72
CA ASN A 5 11.46 0.70 -24.47
C ASN A 5 12.18 0.02 -23.28
N ALA A 6 13.08 0.71 -22.58
CA ALA A 6 13.80 0.16 -21.45
C ALA A 6 13.87 1.17 -20.30
N LEU A 7 13.82 0.67 -19.06
CA LEU A 7 13.86 1.44 -17.83
C LEU A 7 14.79 0.78 -16.83
N GLN A 8 15.73 1.53 -16.30
CA GLN A 8 16.63 1.05 -15.26
C GLN A 8 15.95 1.14 -13.89
N VAL A 9 16.13 0.13 -13.06
CA VAL A 9 15.62 0.04 -11.71
C VAL A 9 16.77 0.19 -10.74
N PHE A 10 16.65 1.10 -9.79
CA PHE A 10 17.65 1.35 -8.75
C PHE A 10 17.10 1.10 -7.35
N TYR A 11 17.98 0.74 -6.45
CA TYR A 11 17.77 0.67 -5.00
C TYR A 11 18.94 1.36 -4.32
N ASP A 12 18.68 2.38 -3.53
CA ASP A 12 19.70 3.17 -2.83
C ASP A 12 20.87 3.58 -3.75
N GLY A 13 20.53 4.10 -4.93
CA GLY A 13 21.50 4.53 -5.94
C GLY A 13 22.23 3.44 -6.70
N LYS A 14 22.07 2.15 -6.34
CA LYS A 14 22.68 1.00 -7.02
C LYS A 14 21.74 0.45 -8.09
N LEU A 15 22.29 0.08 -9.25
CA LEU A 15 21.54 -0.53 -10.34
C LEU A 15 21.09 -1.94 -9.98
N VAL A 16 19.79 -2.14 -9.79
CA VAL A 16 19.18 -3.45 -9.57
C VAL A 16 19.10 -4.26 -10.85
N GLY A 17 18.64 -3.63 -11.92
CA GLY A 17 18.44 -4.28 -13.20
C GLY A 17 17.70 -3.40 -14.21
N THR A 18 17.24 -4.04 -15.27
CA THR A 18 16.58 -3.35 -16.39
C THR A 18 15.23 -3.99 -16.70
N LEU A 19 14.21 -3.14 -16.88
CA LEU A 19 12.91 -3.49 -17.45
C LEU A 19 12.90 -3.16 -18.94
N ALA A 20 12.32 -4.03 -19.75
CA ALA A 20 12.13 -3.78 -21.19
C ALA A 20 10.79 -4.35 -21.65
N MET A 21 10.08 -3.60 -22.51
CA MET A 21 8.83 -4.08 -23.09
C MET A 21 9.09 -5.18 -24.11
N THR A 22 8.38 -6.28 -23.98
CA THR A 22 8.32 -7.35 -24.98
C THR A 22 7.31 -7.03 -26.08
N ALA A 23 7.31 -7.82 -27.16
CA ALA A 23 6.38 -7.62 -28.28
C ALA A 23 4.91 -7.88 -27.89
N ASP A 24 4.67 -8.70 -26.88
CA ASP A 24 3.36 -9.01 -26.30
C ASP A 24 2.96 -8.09 -25.13
N HIS A 25 3.57 -6.91 -25.06
CA HIS A 25 3.28 -5.85 -24.07
C HIS A 25 3.51 -6.23 -22.61
N LYS A 26 4.46 -7.13 -22.33
CA LYS A 26 4.92 -7.45 -20.97
C LYS A 26 6.22 -6.75 -20.67
N ALA A 27 6.43 -6.36 -19.42
CA ALA A 27 7.67 -5.78 -18.97
C ALA A 27 8.61 -6.89 -18.44
N ALA A 28 9.49 -7.36 -19.31
CA ALA A 28 10.55 -8.31 -18.94
C ALA A 28 11.58 -7.62 -18.05
N PHE A 29 12.10 -8.34 -17.06
CA PHE A 29 13.11 -7.85 -16.12
C PHE A 29 14.36 -8.73 -16.12
N GLN A 30 15.53 -8.11 -16.02
CA GLN A 30 16.80 -8.78 -15.83
C GLN A 30 17.62 -8.03 -14.80
N TYR A 31 18.14 -8.77 -13.79
CA TYR A 31 19.08 -8.22 -12.82
C TYR A 31 20.40 -7.80 -13.48
N SER A 32 21.05 -6.77 -12.93
CA SER A 32 22.44 -6.45 -13.25
C SER A 32 23.37 -7.50 -12.66
N GLU A 33 24.56 -7.68 -13.26
CA GLU A 33 25.56 -8.63 -12.74
C GLU A 33 26.02 -8.26 -11.34
N GLU A 34 26.27 -6.98 -11.09
CA GLU A 34 26.66 -6.46 -9.78
C GLU A 34 25.60 -6.72 -8.70
N TRP A 35 24.29 -6.58 -9.06
CA TRP A 35 23.20 -6.87 -8.12
C TRP A 35 23.06 -8.36 -7.83
N ILE A 36 23.33 -9.23 -8.81
CA ILE A 36 23.33 -10.68 -8.59
C ILE A 36 24.39 -11.10 -7.58
N GLU A 37 25.54 -10.44 -7.59
CA GLU A 37 26.67 -10.76 -6.69
C GLU A 37 26.49 -10.18 -5.28
N ASN A 38 25.92 -8.97 -5.15
CA ASN A 38 25.95 -8.19 -3.91
C ASN A 38 24.57 -7.76 -3.40
N GLY A 39 23.50 -8.05 -4.13
CA GLY A 39 22.14 -7.63 -3.81
C GLY A 39 21.31 -8.75 -3.19
N PHE A 40 20.00 -8.53 -3.22
CA PHE A 40 18.99 -9.46 -2.71
C PHE A 40 17.84 -9.61 -3.73
N PRO A 41 17.02 -10.68 -3.64
CA PRO A 41 15.86 -10.84 -4.51
C PRO A 41 14.81 -9.79 -4.16
N ILE A 42 14.59 -8.79 -5.06
CA ILE A 42 13.62 -7.70 -4.84
C ILE A 42 12.16 -8.20 -4.75
N SER A 43 11.89 -9.40 -5.24
CA SER A 43 10.65 -10.14 -5.01
C SER A 43 11.01 -11.62 -4.85
N PRO A 44 11.01 -12.16 -3.62
CA PRO A 44 11.61 -13.47 -3.34
C PRO A 44 10.95 -14.64 -4.07
N PHE A 45 9.66 -14.49 -4.45
CA PHE A 45 8.92 -15.57 -5.11
C PHE A 45 8.89 -15.43 -6.64
N SER A 46 8.73 -14.23 -7.16
CA SER A 46 8.60 -13.99 -8.61
C SER A 46 9.92 -13.65 -9.30
N LEU A 47 10.88 -13.06 -8.57
CA LEU A 47 12.18 -12.63 -9.09
C LEU A 47 13.32 -13.16 -8.21
N PRO A 48 13.58 -14.48 -8.19
CA PRO A 48 14.75 -15.02 -7.49
C PRO A 48 16.03 -14.46 -8.09
N LEU A 49 17.08 -14.31 -7.26
CA LEU A 49 18.36 -13.72 -7.69
C LEU A 49 19.12 -14.68 -8.62
N LYS A 50 18.87 -14.55 -9.93
CA LYS A 50 19.44 -15.41 -10.98
C LYS A 50 19.75 -14.61 -12.25
N LYS A 51 20.81 -15.04 -12.98
CA LYS A 51 21.19 -14.47 -14.29
C LYS A 51 20.27 -15.02 -15.38
N GLN A 52 19.06 -14.43 -15.49
CA GLN A 52 18.09 -14.76 -16.55
C GLN A 52 17.18 -13.57 -16.80
N VAL A 53 16.48 -13.60 -17.94
CA VAL A 53 15.37 -12.69 -18.22
C VAL A 53 14.10 -13.28 -17.63
N PHE A 54 13.44 -12.53 -16.78
CA PHE A 54 12.13 -12.87 -16.21
C PHE A 54 11.04 -12.19 -17.01
N VAL A 55 9.98 -12.91 -17.34
CA VAL A 55 8.81 -12.37 -18.04
C VAL A 55 7.56 -12.69 -17.20
N PRO A 56 6.67 -11.72 -16.94
CA PRO A 56 5.44 -11.97 -16.21
C PRO A 56 4.58 -13.02 -16.92
N THR A 57 4.09 -14.00 -16.17
CA THR A 57 3.21 -15.06 -16.70
C THR A 57 1.73 -14.70 -16.58
N LYS A 58 1.40 -13.72 -15.72
CA LYS A 58 0.04 -13.22 -15.48
C LYS A 58 -0.06 -11.78 -15.93
N ASP A 59 -1.25 -11.35 -16.31
CA ASP A 59 -1.54 -9.97 -16.78
C ASP A 59 -2.23 -9.12 -15.70
N TYR A 60 -2.15 -9.51 -14.43
CA TYR A 60 -2.85 -8.84 -13.32
C TYR A 60 -2.36 -7.42 -13.02
N PHE A 61 -1.19 -7.04 -13.51
CA PHE A 61 -0.56 -5.75 -13.28
C PHE A 61 -0.19 -5.05 -14.60
N ASP A 62 -1.08 -5.12 -15.59
CA ASP A 62 -0.84 -4.54 -16.92
C ASP A 62 0.49 -5.03 -17.56
N GLY A 63 0.85 -6.31 -17.31
CA GLY A 63 2.08 -6.93 -17.81
C GLY A 63 3.35 -6.63 -16.99
N LEU A 64 3.24 -6.09 -15.77
CA LEU A 64 4.34 -5.97 -14.80
C LEU A 64 4.41 -7.16 -13.85
N PHE A 65 5.55 -7.33 -13.18
CA PHE A 65 5.61 -8.04 -11.91
C PHE A 65 5.04 -7.20 -10.78
N GLY A 66 4.44 -7.84 -9.77
CA GLY A 66 3.82 -7.16 -8.64
C GLY A 66 4.74 -6.17 -7.91
N VAL A 67 6.04 -6.49 -7.80
CA VAL A 67 7.04 -5.61 -7.16
C VAL A 67 7.16 -4.23 -7.84
N PHE A 68 7.01 -4.16 -9.15
CA PHE A 68 7.03 -2.90 -9.88
C PHE A 68 5.65 -2.23 -9.87
N ALA A 69 4.59 -3.04 -9.88
CA ALA A 69 3.22 -2.56 -9.78
C ALA A 69 2.95 -1.85 -8.43
N ASP A 70 3.56 -2.32 -7.34
CA ASP A 70 3.47 -1.65 -6.03
C ASP A 70 4.10 -0.24 -6.00
N SER A 71 4.93 0.10 -6.97
CA SER A 71 5.46 1.46 -7.14
C SER A 71 4.51 2.37 -7.92
N LEU A 72 3.56 1.81 -8.66
CA LEU A 72 2.58 2.59 -9.43
C LEU A 72 1.48 3.12 -8.51
N PRO A 73 0.94 4.31 -8.82
CA PRO A 73 -0.22 4.82 -8.13
C PRO A 73 -1.45 3.95 -8.42
N ASP A 74 -2.29 3.79 -7.40
CA ASP A 74 -3.62 3.19 -7.55
C ASP A 74 -4.64 4.21 -8.08
N ASN A 75 -5.92 3.91 -7.92
CA ASN A 75 -7.05 4.63 -8.52
C ASN A 75 -6.99 6.15 -8.37
N TRP A 76 -6.68 6.67 -7.18
CA TRP A 76 -6.60 8.12 -6.95
C TRP A 76 -5.44 8.77 -7.72
N GLY A 77 -4.22 8.27 -7.54
CA GLY A 77 -3.05 8.81 -8.22
C GLY A 77 -3.12 8.62 -9.75
N ARG A 78 -3.67 7.49 -10.22
CA ARG A 78 -3.93 7.24 -11.65
C ARG A 78 -4.93 8.26 -12.21
N LEU A 79 -6.01 8.56 -11.49
CA LEU A 79 -6.99 9.59 -11.88
C LEU A 79 -6.34 10.96 -12.01
N LEU A 80 -5.50 11.35 -11.04
CA LEU A 80 -4.78 12.63 -11.09
C LEU A 80 -3.84 12.70 -12.31
N LEU A 81 -3.04 11.65 -12.51
CA LEU A 81 -2.13 11.57 -13.65
C LEU A 81 -2.86 11.66 -14.98
N ASP A 82 -3.91 10.88 -15.15
CA ASP A 82 -4.64 10.83 -16.41
C ASP A 82 -5.33 12.17 -16.73
N ARG A 83 -5.83 12.89 -15.71
CA ARG A 83 -6.38 14.23 -15.89
C ARG A 83 -5.31 15.27 -16.21
N LEU A 84 -4.18 15.21 -15.52
CA LEU A 84 -3.05 16.10 -15.78
C LEU A 84 -2.54 15.96 -17.21
N LEU A 85 -2.35 14.73 -17.69
CA LEU A 85 -1.95 14.47 -19.07
C LEU A 85 -2.96 15.02 -20.10
N ARG A 86 -4.26 14.84 -19.85
CA ARG A 86 -5.30 15.41 -20.71
C ARG A 86 -5.31 16.93 -20.72
N ALA A 87 -5.08 17.57 -19.55
CA ALA A 87 -4.94 19.02 -19.45
C ALA A 87 -3.76 19.54 -20.29
N HIS A 88 -2.66 18.78 -20.32
CA HIS A 88 -1.50 19.05 -21.18
C HIS A 88 -1.63 18.51 -22.61
N LYS A 89 -2.86 18.17 -23.06
CA LYS A 89 -3.17 17.64 -24.41
C LYS A 89 -2.41 16.35 -24.77
N GLN A 90 -2.04 15.56 -23.77
CA GLN A 90 -1.45 14.23 -23.91
C GLN A 90 -2.54 13.16 -23.72
N ASN A 91 -2.42 12.05 -24.44
CA ASN A 91 -3.36 10.94 -24.30
C ASN A 91 -2.80 9.91 -23.30
N PRO A 92 -3.40 9.74 -22.08
CA PRO A 92 -2.94 8.78 -21.10
C PRO A 92 -3.03 7.32 -21.57
N ASP A 93 -3.93 7.00 -22.53
CA ASP A 93 -4.11 5.63 -23.04
C ASP A 93 -2.96 5.17 -23.94
N LYS A 94 -2.09 6.09 -24.35
CA LYS A 94 -0.87 5.78 -25.12
C LYS A 94 0.34 5.47 -24.26
N LEU A 95 0.25 5.70 -22.94
CA LEU A 95 1.35 5.41 -22.04
C LEU A 95 1.47 3.91 -21.80
N THR A 96 2.69 3.40 -21.96
CA THR A 96 3.04 2.05 -21.51
C THR A 96 3.18 2.02 -19.98
N VAL A 97 3.21 0.84 -19.39
CA VAL A 97 3.49 0.68 -17.95
C VAL A 97 4.89 1.20 -17.59
N LEU A 98 5.88 1.09 -18.49
CA LEU A 98 7.20 1.65 -18.28
C LEU A 98 7.20 3.18 -18.33
N ASP A 99 6.36 3.81 -19.17
CA ASP A 99 6.17 5.26 -19.17
C ASP A 99 5.61 5.73 -17.82
N ARG A 100 4.64 5.00 -17.26
CA ARG A 100 4.06 5.30 -15.95
C ARG A 100 5.10 5.14 -14.83
N LEU A 101 5.93 4.10 -14.84
CA LEU A 101 7.04 3.95 -13.90
C LEU A 101 8.10 5.05 -14.04
N ALA A 102 8.41 5.48 -15.27
CA ALA A 102 9.31 6.61 -15.52
C ALA A 102 8.77 7.94 -14.95
N ILE A 103 7.45 8.14 -15.00
CA ILE A 103 6.78 9.30 -14.40
C ILE A 103 6.83 9.21 -12.86
N VAL A 104 6.64 8.03 -12.29
CA VAL A 104 6.82 7.81 -10.83
C VAL A 104 8.26 8.12 -10.41
N GLY A 105 9.26 7.69 -11.19
CA GLY A 105 10.66 7.99 -10.96
C GLY A 105 11.11 7.69 -9.53
N LYS A 106 11.33 8.76 -8.74
CA LYS A 106 11.74 8.69 -7.33
C LYS A 106 10.60 8.86 -6.33
N SER A 107 9.41 9.23 -6.76
CA SER A 107 8.32 9.64 -5.85
C SER A 107 7.47 8.47 -5.32
N GLY A 108 7.60 7.27 -5.88
CA GLY A 108 6.78 6.11 -5.54
C GLY A 108 6.96 5.59 -4.11
N MET A 109 6.07 4.66 -3.74
CA MET A 109 6.17 3.95 -2.47
C MET A 109 7.36 2.97 -2.49
N GLY A 110 7.86 2.64 -1.29
CA GLY A 110 9.01 1.73 -1.14
C GLY A 110 10.34 2.35 -1.56
N ALA A 111 11.34 1.51 -1.86
CA ALA A 111 12.72 1.93 -2.10
C ALA A 111 13.13 1.92 -3.58
N LEU A 112 12.38 1.27 -4.45
CA LEU A 112 12.75 1.23 -5.87
C LEU A 112 12.55 2.58 -6.54
N THR A 113 13.48 2.92 -7.44
CA THR A 113 13.43 4.13 -8.26
C THR A 113 13.71 3.79 -9.72
N TYR A 114 13.25 4.62 -10.63
CA TYR A 114 13.22 4.33 -12.06
C TYR A 114 13.90 5.43 -12.86
N TYR A 115 14.75 5.04 -13.84
CA TYR A 115 15.47 5.97 -14.70
C TYR A 115 15.44 5.49 -16.17
N PRO A 116 15.29 6.38 -17.17
CA PRO A 116 15.18 7.83 -17.02
C PRO A 116 13.84 8.26 -16.41
N GLU A 117 13.89 9.28 -15.54
CA GLU A 117 12.71 9.89 -14.94
C GLU A 117 12.06 10.86 -15.94
N LYS A 118 10.75 10.75 -16.11
CA LYS A 118 9.95 11.71 -16.88
C LYS A 118 9.36 12.74 -15.95
N LYS A 119 9.95 13.93 -15.90
CA LYS A 119 9.44 15.04 -15.07
C LYS A 119 8.18 15.63 -15.69
N ILE A 120 7.21 15.95 -14.83
CA ILE A 120 6.09 16.85 -15.11
C ILE A 120 6.41 18.15 -14.40
N ASP A 121 6.30 19.30 -15.09
CA ASP A 121 6.65 20.61 -14.55
C ASP A 121 5.90 20.91 -13.25
N GLU A 122 6.60 21.42 -12.24
CA GLU A 122 6.10 21.61 -10.89
C GLU A 122 6.11 23.10 -10.49
N GLN A 123 5.01 23.59 -9.88
CA GLN A 123 4.95 24.87 -9.18
C GLN A 123 4.71 24.62 -7.69
N TYR A 124 5.36 25.43 -6.83
CA TYR A 124 5.29 25.31 -5.37
C TYR A 124 4.34 26.36 -4.79
N GLY A 125 3.57 25.96 -3.76
CA GLY A 125 2.74 26.82 -2.94
C GLY A 125 2.61 26.29 -1.51
N ASP A 126 2.12 27.14 -0.60
CA ASP A 126 1.79 26.72 0.76
C ASP A 126 0.60 25.74 0.75
N VAL A 127 0.64 24.73 1.62
CA VAL A 127 -0.36 23.65 1.69
C VAL A 127 -1.46 24.05 2.67
N ASP A 128 -2.62 24.46 2.14
CA ASP A 128 -3.87 24.58 2.90
C ASP A 128 -4.68 23.28 2.72
N LEU A 129 -4.86 22.52 3.80
CA LEU A 129 -5.52 21.22 3.77
C LEU A 129 -7.02 21.33 3.41
N ASP A 130 -7.72 22.36 3.87
CA ASP A 130 -9.15 22.55 3.57
C ASP A 130 -9.35 22.93 2.10
N GLU A 131 -8.44 23.73 1.54
CA GLU A 131 -8.48 24.05 0.12
C GLU A 131 -8.16 22.83 -0.73
N LEU A 132 -7.12 22.05 -0.39
CA LEU A 132 -6.78 20.82 -1.11
C LEU A 132 -7.91 19.78 -1.03
N ALA A 133 -8.58 19.63 0.11
CA ALA A 133 -9.75 18.76 0.25
C ALA A 133 -10.87 19.17 -0.72
N GLU A 134 -11.16 20.48 -0.84
CA GLU A 134 -12.15 20.99 -1.77
C GLU A 134 -11.76 20.74 -3.24
N GLN A 135 -10.48 20.92 -3.58
CA GLN A 135 -9.99 20.61 -4.94
C GLN A 135 -10.09 19.10 -5.25
N CYS A 136 -9.79 18.24 -4.27
CA CYS A 136 -10.02 16.80 -4.40
C CYS A 136 -11.49 16.48 -4.67
N ARG A 137 -12.41 17.13 -3.96
CA ARG A 137 -13.87 16.99 -4.16
C ARG A 137 -14.28 17.38 -5.57
N LYS A 138 -13.78 18.51 -6.09
CA LYS A 138 -14.02 18.94 -7.49
C LYS A 138 -13.55 17.87 -8.49
N ILE A 139 -12.36 17.33 -8.29
CA ILE A 139 -11.83 16.27 -9.16
C ILE A 139 -12.72 15.03 -9.13
N LEU A 140 -13.16 14.57 -7.96
CA LEU A 140 -14.06 13.42 -7.85
C LEU A 140 -15.41 13.68 -8.55
N ASN A 141 -15.94 14.90 -8.49
CA ASN A 141 -17.17 15.31 -9.17
C ASN A 141 -17.00 15.58 -10.68
N THR A 142 -15.83 15.35 -11.22
CA THR A 142 -15.52 15.66 -12.63
C THR A 142 -15.58 17.16 -12.94
N GLU A 143 -15.41 18.00 -11.93
CA GLU A 143 -15.33 19.45 -12.05
C GLU A 143 -13.89 19.90 -12.37
N TYR A 144 -13.73 21.12 -12.86
CA TYR A 144 -12.42 21.71 -13.11
C TYR A 144 -11.72 22.04 -11.78
N SER A 145 -10.44 21.71 -11.70
CA SER A 145 -9.56 22.11 -10.60
C SER A 145 -8.40 22.92 -11.18
N ASP A 146 -8.16 24.09 -10.64
CA ASP A 146 -7.03 24.96 -10.98
C ASP A 146 -5.73 24.59 -10.26
N ARG A 147 -5.79 23.63 -9.30
CA ARG A 147 -4.63 23.11 -8.56
C ARG A 147 -4.33 21.63 -8.90
N LEU A 148 -4.65 21.20 -10.10
CA LEU A 148 -4.46 19.80 -10.52
C LEU A 148 -2.98 19.38 -10.48
N ASP A 149 -2.08 20.26 -10.92
CA ASP A 149 -0.62 20.02 -10.90
C ASP A 149 -0.13 19.80 -9.46
N GLU A 150 -0.57 20.63 -8.52
CA GLU A 150 -0.21 20.52 -7.11
C GLU A 150 -0.77 19.23 -6.47
N LEU A 151 -2.03 18.90 -6.73
CA LEU A 151 -2.62 17.66 -6.24
C LEU A 151 -1.88 16.44 -6.79
N TYR A 152 -1.49 16.47 -8.07
CA TYR A 152 -0.69 15.40 -8.66
C TYR A 152 0.68 15.29 -7.99
N ARG A 153 1.37 16.39 -7.80
CA ARG A 153 2.68 16.42 -7.12
C ARG A 153 2.60 15.83 -5.71
N LEU A 154 1.57 16.20 -4.94
CA LEU A 154 1.40 15.76 -3.56
C LEU A 154 0.80 14.35 -3.44
N GLY A 155 -0.07 13.93 -4.34
CA GLY A 155 -0.83 12.69 -4.21
C GLY A 155 -0.77 11.73 -5.39
N GLY A 156 -0.22 12.16 -6.53
CA GLY A 156 -0.27 11.41 -7.78
C GLY A 156 0.51 10.09 -7.81
N THR A 157 1.39 9.85 -6.85
CA THR A 157 2.14 8.59 -6.71
C THR A 157 1.74 7.79 -5.47
N SER A 158 0.67 8.19 -4.79
CA SER A 158 0.15 7.47 -3.62
C SER A 158 -0.68 6.24 -4.01
N GLY A 159 -0.65 5.20 -3.19
CA GLY A 159 -1.52 4.02 -3.31
C GLY A 159 -2.93 4.27 -2.77
N GLY A 160 -3.91 3.44 -3.19
CA GLY A 160 -5.29 3.43 -2.72
C GLY A 160 -6.24 4.36 -3.48
N ALA A 161 -7.54 4.19 -3.24
CA ALA A 161 -8.61 4.84 -4.00
C ALA A 161 -9.05 6.21 -3.44
N ARG A 162 -8.91 6.44 -2.13
CA ARG A 162 -9.35 7.70 -1.50
C ARG A 162 -8.39 8.84 -1.77
N PRO A 163 -8.90 10.09 -1.91
CA PRO A 163 -8.07 11.28 -2.05
C PRO A 163 -7.06 11.40 -0.92
N LYS A 164 -5.82 11.66 -1.25
CA LYS A 164 -4.74 11.83 -0.28
C LYS A 164 -3.58 12.61 -0.87
N ILE A 165 -2.77 13.16 0.03
CA ILE A 165 -1.49 13.77 -0.29
C ILE A 165 -0.37 13.14 0.52
N MET A 166 0.83 13.22 -0.02
CA MET A 166 2.08 12.95 0.69
C MET A 166 2.78 14.27 0.93
N THR A 167 3.13 14.56 2.18
CA THR A 167 3.73 15.84 2.56
C THR A 167 4.68 15.66 3.73
N THR A 168 5.57 16.62 3.91
CA THR A 168 6.52 16.63 5.03
C THR A 168 5.97 17.47 6.16
N VAL A 169 5.89 16.90 7.36
CA VAL A 169 5.49 17.59 8.59
C VAL A 169 6.61 17.43 9.61
N ASN A 170 7.20 18.54 10.02
CA ASN A 170 8.33 18.57 10.96
C ASN A 170 9.52 17.67 10.53
N GLY A 171 9.82 17.62 9.23
CA GLY A 171 10.92 16.82 8.68
C GLY A 171 10.59 15.32 8.50
N GLU A 172 9.36 14.90 8.75
CA GLU A 172 8.90 13.53 8.60
C GLU A 172 7.87 13.41 7.48
N GLU A 173 7.89 12.29 6.77
CA GLU A 173 6.99 12.03 5.64
C GLU A 173 5.63 11.48 6.11
N TRP A 174 4.56 12.13 5.70
CA TRP A 174 3.18 11.82 6.07
C TRP A 174 2.30 11.59 4.85
N ILE A 175 1.28 10.76 5.03
CA ILE A 175 0.13 10.64 4.14
C ILE A 175 -1.07 11.25 4.87
N ILE A 176 -1.71 12.25 4.27
CA ILE A 176 -2.94 12.87 4.79
C ILE A 176 -4.08 12.52 3.84
N LYS A 177 -5.16 11.94 4.38
CA LYS A 177 -6.33 11.49 3.63
C LYS A 177 -7.47 12.49 3.75
N PHE A 178 -8.16 12.72 2.63
CA PHE A 178 -9.35 13.54 2.55
C PHE A 178 -10.60 12.67 2.35
N PRO A 179 -11.79 13.11 2.79
CA PRO A 179 -13.03 12.41 2.55
C PRO A 179 -13.31 12.25 1.04
N ALA A 180 -13.76 11.08 0.62
CA ALA A 180 -14.37 10.89 -0.69
C ALA A 180 -15.85 11.30 -0.66
N HIS A 181 -16.48 11.45 -1.83
CA HIS A 181 -17.87 11.93 -1.93
C HIS A 181 -18.88 11.07 -1.14
N MET A 182 -18.63 9.77 -1.01
CA MET A 182 -19.49 8.83 -0.27
C MET A 182 -19.12 8.73 1.21
N ASP A 183 -18.02 9.35 1.63
CA ASP A 183 -17.59 9.33 3.03
C ASP A 183 -18.33 10.46 3.78
N GLY A 184 -18.80 10.18 5.00
CA GLY A 184 -19.34 11.21 5.88
C GLY A 184 -18.27 12.20 6.35
N GLU A 185 -18.70 13.36 6.86
CA GLU A 185 -17.80 14.41 7.38
C GLU A 185 -16.83 13.91 8.46
N ASN A 186 -17.16 12.80 9.10
CA ASN A 186 -16.39 12.20 10.20
C ASN A 186 -15.44 11.07 9.76
N ALA A 187 -15.24 10.85 8.46
CA ALA A 187 -14.41 9.74 7.97
C ALA A 187 -12.96 9.80 8.50
N GLY A 188 -12.35 10.98 8.52
CA GLY A 188 -11.02 11.19 9.04
C GLY A 188 -10.91 10.89 10.55
N LYS A 189 -11.90 11.36 11.33
CA LYS A 189 -11.99 11.08 12.76
C LYS A 189 -12.21 9.59 13.05
N MET A 190 -13.07 8.94 12.28
CA MET A 190 -13.33 7.50 12.43
C MET A 190 -12.05 6.68 12.17
N GLU A 191 -11.33 6.95 11.08
CA GLU A 191 -10.06 6.24 10.79
C GLU A 191 -9.00 6.52 11.86
N TYR A 192 -8.93 7.74 12.37
CA TYR A 192 -8.06 8.08 13.50
C TYR A 192 -8.40 7.27 14.76
N ASP A 193 -9.69 7.19 15.12
CA ASP A 193 -10.13 6.39 16.28
C ASP A 193 -9.80 4.91 16.09
N TYR A 194 -10.07 4.35 14.91
CA TYR A 194 -9.68 2.97 14.59
C TYR A 194 -8.19 2.74 14.77
N SER A 195 -7.35 3.66 14.30
CA SER A 195 -5.89 3.56 14.46
C SER A 195 -5.45 3.59 15.93
N CYS A 196 -6.07 4.46 16.73
CA CYS A 196 -5.80 4.56 18.17
C CYS A 196 -6.22 3.28 18.90
N TYR A 197 -7.36 2.71 18.54
CA TYR A 197 -7.87 1.51 19.20
C TYR A 197 -7.17 0.24 18.70
N ALA A 198 -6.74 0.18 17.45
CA ALA A 198 -5.86 -0.88 16.99
C ALA A 198 -4.57 -0.97 17.82
N LYS A 199 -3.94 0.18 18.13
CA LYS A 199 -2.78 0.24 19.03
C LYS A 199 -3.10 -0.34 20.41
N LYS A 200 -4.27 -0.01 20.99
CA LYS A 200 -4.72 -0.55 22.28
C LYS A 200 -5.03 -2.05 22.22
N CYS A 201 -5.40 -2.57 21.05
CA CYS A 201 -5.54 -4.01 20.78
C CYS A 201 -4.19 -4.71 20.56
N GLY A 202 -3.06 -4.04 20.78
CA GLY A 202 -1.72 -4.59 20.61
C GLY A 202 -1.28 -4.74 19.16
N ILE A 203 -1.91 -4.03 18.22
CA ILE A 203 -1.53 -3.97 16.80
C ILE A 203 -0.49 -2.86 16.62
N THR A 204 0.57 -3.17 15.91
CA THR A 204 1.62 -2.21 15.57
C THR A 204 1.10 -1.27 14.47
N MET A 205 1.02 0.02 14.77
CA MET A 205 0.63 1.09 13.85
C MET A 205 1.74 2.13 13.76
N SER A 206 1.88 2.78 12.61
CA SER A 206 2.65 4.03 12.52
C SER A 206 2.06 5.12 13.41
N GLU A 207 2.79 6.21 13.60
CA GLU A 207 2.22 7.41 14.23
C GLU A 207 1.06 7.92 13.39
N THR A 208 -0.04 8.28 14.07
CA THR A 208 -1.24 8.81 13.42
C THR A 208 -1.65 10.10 14.11
N ARG A 209 -2.16 11.05 13.34
CA ARG A 209 -2.67 12.35 13.82
C ARG A 209 -3.99 12.67 13.15
N LEU A 210 -4.82 13.42 13.88
CA LEU A 210 -5.97 14.09 13.31
C LEU A 210 -5.56 15.55 13.04
N PHE A 211 -5.38 15.90 11.77
CA PHE A 211 -5.03 17.26 11.36
C PHE A 211 -6.26 18.15 11.44
N PRO A 212 -6.14 19.37 11.97
CA PRO A 212 -7.27 20.25 12.14
C PRO A 212 -7.90 20.67 10.80
N SER A 213 -9.19 20.89 10.80
CA SER A 213 -9.98 21.40 9.70
C SER A 213 -11.06 22.33 10.25
N GLU A 214 -11.42 23.36 9.48
CA GLU A 214 -12.59 24.20 9.77
C GLU A 214 -13.89 23.63 9.17
N LYS A 215 -13.78 22.62 8.29
CA LYS A 215 -14.88 22.05 7.51
C LYS A 215 -15.38 20.69 8.00
N CYS A 216 -14.56 19.97 8.80
CA CYS A 216 -14.91 18.65 9.32
C CYS A 216 -14.21 18.40 10.68
N GLU A 217 -14.43 17.26 11.30
CA GLU A 217 -13.77 16.89 12.58
C GLU A 217 -12.25 16.72 12.46
N GLY A 218 -11.70 16.76 11.26
CA GLY A 218 -10.28 16.71 10.96
C GLY A 218 -9.91 15.68 9.91
N TYR A 219 -8.71 15.82 9.35
CA TYR A 219 -8.15 14.92 8.35
C TYR A 219 -7.24 13.90 8.98
N PHE A 220 -7.46 12.62 8.66
CA PHE A 220 -6.58 11.55 9.12
C PHE A 220 -5.21 11.63 8.47
N GLY A 221 -4.16 11.63 9.28
CA GLY A 221 -2.81 11.52 8.80
C GLY A 221 -2.06 10.36 9.43
N VAL A 222 -1.23 9.71 8.64
CA VAL A 222 -0.35 8.62 9.07
C VAL A 222 1.07 8.86 8.59
N LYS A 223 2.04 8.67 9.48
CA LYS A 223 3.46 8.74 9.17
C LYS A 223 3.86 7.56 8.27
N ARG A 224 4.58 7.83 7.21
CA ARG A 224 5.06 6.80 6.28
C ARG A 224 6.04 5.87 6.99
N PHE A 225 5.82 4.57 6.88
CA PHE A 225 6.71 3.55 7.44
C PHE A 225 7.82 3.11 6.45
N ASP A 226 7.67 3.46 5.19
CA ASP A 226 8.65 3.19 4.15
C ASP A 226 9.71 4.30 3.99
N ARG A 227 9.70 5.25 4.93
CA ARG A 227 10.67 6.36 5.03
C ARG A 227 11.19 6.47 6.45
N ILE A 228 12.51 6.50 6.59
CA ILE A 228 13.18 6.81 7.86
C ILE A 228 13.94 8.12 7.63
N SER A 229 13.45 9.18 8.26
CA SER A 229 14.13 10.48 8.23
C SER A 229 15.18 10.52 9.33
N ASP A 230 16.45 10.71 8.97
CA ASP A 230 17.52 11.12 9.86
C ASP A 230 17.97 12.53 9.45
N LYS A 231 18.58 13.28 10.36
CA LYS A 231 18.81 14.73 10.32
C LYS A 231 19.20 15.33 8.95
N ASN A 232 19.76 14.55 8.03
CA ASN A 232 20.21 15.02 6.72
C ASN A 232 19.75 14.16 5.53
N GLU A 233 19.23 12.97 5.76
CA GLU A 233 18.86 12.04 4.69
C GLU A 233 17.59 11.27 5.04
N THR A 234 16.79 10.94 4.02
CA THR A 234 15.63 10.04 4.16
C THR A 234 15.97 8.68 3.55
N LYS A 235 16.21 7.68 4.39
CA LYS A 235 16.37 6.29 3.95
C LYS A 235 15.02 5.76 3.49
N ARG A 236 15.01 5.12 2.32
CA ARG A 236 13.84 4.43 1.76
C ARG A 236 13.90 2.96 2.12
N ILE A 237 12.78 2.37 2.50
CA ILE A 237 12.69 0.96 2.87
C ILE A 237 11.98 0.20 1.77
N HIS A 238 12.57 -0.92 1.34
CA HIS A 238 11.92 -1.79 0.39
C HIS A 238 10.70 -2.44 1.00
N MET A 239 9.59 -2.40 0.28
CA MET A 239 8.32 -2.93 0.72
C MET A 239 7.60 -3.66 -0.40
N LEU A 240 6.85 -4.69 -0.03
CA LEU A 240 5.96 -5.39 -0.94
C LEU A 240 4.63 -5.71 -0.25
N THR A 241 3.54 -5.50 -0.97
CA THR A 241 2.23 -5.95 -0.54
C THR A 241 2.07 -7.46 -0.73
N ALA A 242 1.12 -8.07 -0.02
CA ALA A 242 0.75 -9.47 -0.26
C ALA A 242 0.23 -9.67 -1.70
N ALA A 243 -0.42 -8.66 -2.30
CA ALA A 243 -0.81 -8.68 -3.70
C ALA A 243 0.41 -8.86 -4.62
N ALA A 244 1.45 -8.06 -4.41
CA ALA A 244 2.68 -8.12 -5.20
C ALA A 244 3.46 -9.42 -4.97
N LEU A 245 3.58 -9.88 -3.72
CA LEU A 245 4.31 -11.09 -3.37
C LEU A 245 3.68 -12.37 -3.95
N LEU A 246 2.35 -12.43 -3.96
CA LEU A 246 1.59 -13.59 -4.43
C LEU A 246 1.13 -13.46 -5.89
N GLU A 247 1.46 -12.35 -6.57
CA GLU A 247 1.00 -12.02 -7.91
C GLU A 247 -0.53 -12.19 -8.03
N LEU A 248 -1.28 -11.45 -7.18
CA LEU A 248 -2.74 -11.50 -7.11
C LEU A 248 -3.38 -10.23 -7.70
N ASN A 249 -4.45 -10.42 -8.46
CA ASN A 249 -5.31 -9.30 -8.80
C ASN A 249 -6.14 -8.89 -7.56
N PHE A 250 -5.83 -7.73 -6.97
CA PHE A 250 -6.50 -7.24 -5.77
C PHE A 250 -7.97 -6.80 -6.02
N GLU A 251 -8.33 -6.51 -7.27
CA GLU A 251 -9.70 -6.18 -7.67
C GLU A 251 -10.62 -7.41 -7.70
N GLN A 252 -10.03 -8.61 -7.74
CA GLN A 252 -10.75 -9.87 -7.68
C GLN A 252 -10.43 -10.59 -6.37
N PRO A 253 -11.30 -10.50 -5.34
CA PRO A 253 -11.07 -11.11 -4.05
C PRO A 253 -10.82 -12.62 -4.19
N SER A 254 -9.62 -13.06 -3.86
CA SER A 254 -9.21 -14.47 -3.96
C SER A 254 -8.31 -14.91 -2.80
N LEU A 255 -8.03 -14.00 -1.86
CA LEU A 255 -7.16 -14.26 -0.72
C LEU A 255 -7.98 -14.84 0.45
N ASP A 256 -7.37 -15.78 1.16
CA ASP A 256 -7.83 -16.29 2.45
C ASP A 256 -6.73 -16.09 3.50
N TYR A 257 -7.12 -15.88 4.75
CA TYR A 257 -6.15 -15.69 5.84
C TYR A 257 -5.25 -16.90 6.09
N HIS A 258 -5.63 -18.12 5.68
CA HIS A 258 -4.71 -19.27 5.66
C HIS A 258 -3.50 -18.98 4.78
N SER A 259 -3.72 -18.45 3.57
CA SER A 259 -2.65 -18.08 2.64
C SER A 259 -1.82 -16.93 3.17
N LEU A 260 -2.45 -15.93 3.81
CA LEU A 260 -1.78 -14.78 4.37
C LEU A 260 -0.91 -15.15 5.59
N MET A 261 -1.40 -16.00 6.48
CA MET A 261 -0.63 -16.55 7.60
C MET A 261 0.55 -17.40 7.10
N LYS A 262 0.34 -18.21 6.06
CA LYS A 262 1.40 -18.99 5.42
C LYS A 262 2.47 -18.10 4.79
N LEU A 263 2.05 -17.04 4.08
CA LEU A 263 2.96 -16.05 3.50
C LEU A 263 3.79 -15.40 4.60
N THR A 264 3.16 -14.93 5.68
CA THR A 264 3.84 -14.33 6.84
C THR A 264 4.88 -15.29 7.40
N LYS A 265 4.49 -16.54 7.65
CA LYS A 265 5.37 -17.58 8.18
C LYS A 265 6.63 -17.80 7.32
N ILE A 266 6.45 -17.97 6.02
CA ILE A 266 7.55 -18.22 5.09
C ILE A 266 8.45 -16.98 4.99
N LEU A 267 7.86 -15.81 4.77
CA LEU A 267 8.61 -14.59 4.49
C LEU A 267 9.39 -14.08 5.71
N THR A 268 8.80 -14.18 6.90
CA THR A 268 9.43 -13.74 8.15
C THR A 268 10.24 -14.84 8.85
N ARG A 269 10.42 -16.00 8.19
CA ARG A 269 11.13 -17.17 8.74
C ARG A 269 10.51 -17.65 10.06
N ASP A 270 9.17 -17.77 10.10
CA ASP A 270 8.37 -18.21 11.25
C ASP A 270 8.58 -17.33 12.51
N ASN A 271 8.72 -16.02 12.32
CA ASN A 271 8.88 -15.10 13.44
C ASN A 271 7.59 -15.01 14.26
N GLU A 272 7.67 -15.41 15.53
CA GLU A 272 6.51 -15.46 16.44
C GLU A 272 5.82 -14.09 16.58
N LYS A 273 6.58 -13.00 16.62
CA LYS A 273 6.03 -11.64 16.72
C LYS A 273 5.18 -11.28 15.49
N ASP A 274 5.71 -11.55 14.29
CA ASP A 274 4.99 -11.24 13.05
C ASP A 274 3.77 -12.16 12.86
N MET A 275 3.86 -13.43 13.27
CA MET A 275 2.73 -14.36 13.24
C MET A 275 1.61 -13.93 14.19
N ARG A 276 1.94 -13.55 15.41
CA ARG A 276 0.96 -13.01 16.39
C ARG A 276 0.37 -11.69 15.91
N GLU A 277 1.17 -10.82 15.33
CA GLU A 277 0.74 -9.54 14.77
C GLU A 277 -0.27 -9.76 13.63
N MET A 278 0.02 -10.64 12.66
CA MET A 278 -0.90 -10.94 11.57
C MET A 278 -2.22 -11.55 12.10
N PHE A 279 -2.14 -12.46 13.05
CA PHE A 279 -3.33 -13.04 13.68
C PHE A 279 -4.20 -12.00 14.39
N ARG A 280 -3.58 -11.03 15.12
CA ARG A 280 -4.32 -9.93 15.75
C ARG A 280 -4.98 -9.02 14.73
N ARG A 281 -4.33 -8.73 13.60
CA ARG A 281 -4.92 -7.95 12.50
C ARG A 281 -6.14 -8.65 11.92
N MET A 282 -6.06 -9.96 11.69
CA MET A 282 -7.22 -10.77 11.26
C MET A 282 -8.36 -10.67 12.28
N CYS A 283 -8.09 -10.86 13.58
CA CYS A 283 -9.10 -10.70 14.62
C CYS A 283 -9.71 -9.30 14.64
N PHE A 284 -8.88 -8.25 14.48
CA PHE A 284 -9.34 -6.87 14.47
C PHE A 284 -10.24 -6.59 13.26
N ASN A 285 -9.84 -7.02 12.05
CA ASN A 285 -10.63 -6.83 10.84
C ASN A 285 -12.01 -7.50 10.98
N VAL A 286 -12.07 -8.69 11.57
CA VAL A 286 -13.33 -9.41 11.82
C VAL A 286 -14.18 -8.68 12.86
N PHE A 287 -13.66 -8.42 14.04
CA PHE A 287 -14.46 -7.86 15.15
C PHE A 287 -14.80 -6.39 14.98
N ALA A 288 -13.95 -5.61 14.30
CA ALA A 288 -14.14 -4.19 14.03
C ALA A 288 -14.82 -3.90 12.68
N HIS A 289 -15.29 -4.93 11.98
CA HIS A 289 -15.94 -4.84 10.67
C HIS A 289 -15.12 -4.05 9.63
N ASN A 290 -13.80 -4.24 9.63
CA ASN A 290 -12.96 -3.77 8.54
C ASN A 290 -12.96 -4.82 7.43
N ARG A 291 -13.97 -4.76 6.55
CA ARG A 291 -14.16 -5.74 5.47
C ARG A 291 -13.38 -5.42 4.20
N ASP A 292 -12.80 -4.23 4.09
CA ASP A 292 -11.92 -3.85 2.98
C ASP A 292 -10.48 -4.33 3.23
N ASP A 293 -10.34 -5.58 3.70
CA ASP A 293 -9.10 -6.24 4.05
C ASP A 293 -8.46 -6.94 2.84
N HIS A 294 -8.34 -6.22 1.72
CA HIS A 294 -7.80 -6.75 0.47
C HIS A 294 -6.26 -6.93 0.53
N SER A 295 -5.72 -7.69 -0.42
CA SER A 295 -4.32 -8.13 -0.44
C SER A 295 -3.27 -6.99 -0.47
N LYS A 296 -3.64 -5.77 -0.89
CA LYS A 296 -2.76 -4.59 -0.83
C LYS A 296 -2.70 -3.94 0.57
N ASN A 297 -3.58 -4.31 1.51
CA ASN A 297 -3.57 -3.78 2.88
C ASN A 297 -2.63 -4.54 3.84
N PHE A 298 -1.89 -5.52 3.31
CA PHE A 298 -0.89 -6.29 4.05
C PHE A 298 0.46 -6.14 3.38
N THR A 299 1.36 -5.39 4.02
CA THR A 299 2.68 -5.07 3.50
C THR A 299 3.77 -5.67 4.37
N TYR A 300 4.86 -6.05 3.72
CA TYR A 300 6.10 -6.54 4.35
C TYR A 300 7.24 -5.60 3.99
N LEU A 301 8.12 -5.37 4.95
CA LEU A 301 9.30 -4.52 4.84
C LEU A 301 10.55 -5.39 4.83
N TYR A 302 11.51 -5.06 3.99
CA TYR A 302 12.81 -5.71 3.93
C TYR A 302 13.87 -4.87 4.63
N ASP A 303 14.52 -5.46 5.62
CA ASP A 303 15.69 -4.91 6.30
C ASP A 303 16.94 -5.47 5.63
N ASP A 304 17.61 -4.63 4.83
CA ASP A 304 18.80 -5.01 4.05
C ASP A 304 20.04 -5.26 4.91
N GLU A 305 20.11 -4.68 6.12
CA GLU A 305 21.20 -4.92 7.08
C GLU A 305 21.08 -6.31 7.73
N LYS A 306 19.86 -6.79 7.93
CA LYS A 306 19.56 -8.07 8.59
C LYS A 306 19.18 -9.19 7.63
N ASP A 307 19.11 -8.92 6.33
CA ASP A 307 18.59 -9.85 5.31
C ASP A 307 17.26 -10.48 5.76
N ARG A 308 16.28 -9.65 6.11
CA ARG A 308 15.07 -10.14 6.74
C ARG A 308 13.84 -9.32 6.37
N TRP A 309 12.76 -10.04 6.08
CA TRP A 309 11.42 -9.49 5.96
C TRP A 309 10.70 -9.48 7.31
N SER A 310 9.87 -8.47 7.52
CA SER A 310 8.97 -8.33 8.66
C SER A 310 7.66 -7.69 8.22
N LEU A 311 6.60 -7.86 8.99
CA LEU A 311 5.36 -7.12 8.74
C LEU A 311 5.58 -5.62 8.93
N SER A 312 5.02 -4.82 8.02
CA SER A 312 4.92 -3.37 8.20
C SER A 312 4.02 -3.03 9.40
N PRO A 313 4.06 -1.81 9.94
CA PRO A 313 2.92 -1.31 10.71
C PRO A 313 1.62 -1.47 9.93
N ALA A 314 0.50 -1.72 10.63
CA ALA A 314 -0.80 -1.80 10.00
C ALA A 314 -1.27 -0.42 9.52
N TYR A 315 -2.09 -0.39 8.49
CA TYR A 315 -2.68 0.80 7.88
C TYR A 315 -4.04 0.48 7.28
N ASP A 316 -4.79 1.48 6.90
CA ASP A 316 -6.13 1.37 6.33
C ASP A 316 -7.09 0.51 7.19
N LEU A 317 -6.95 0.62 8.52
CA LEU A 317 -7.87 0.03 9.47
C LEU A 317 -9.00 1.01 9.74
N THR A 318 -10.19 0.75 9.19
CA THR A 318 -11.39 1.55 9.39
C THR A 318 -12.63 0.69 9.22
N TYR A 319 -13.79 1.16 9.66
CA TYR A 319 -15.05 0.50 9.33
C TYR A 319 -15.23 0.46 7.82
N SER A 320 -15.56 -0.70 7.30
CA SER A 320 -15.95 -0.86 5.90
C SER A 320 -17.02 -1.93 5.78
N ASN A 321 -18.14 -1.55 5.17
CA ASN A 321 -19.18 -2.49 4.79
C ASN A 321 -19.15 -2.61 3.27
N THR A 322 -18.20 -3.37 2.72
CA THR A 322 -18.03 -3.60 1.28
C THR A 322 -19.38 -3.77 0.55
N TYR A 323 -19.42 -3.63 -0.77
CA TYR A 323 -20.66 -3.67 -1.57
C TYR A 323 -21.56 -4.87 -1.27
N TYR A 324 -20.98 -6.00 -0.86
CA TYR A 324 -21.70 -7.24 -0.58
C TYR A 324 -21.78 -7.60 0.91
N GLY A 325 -21.23 -6.75 1.79
CA GLY A 325 -21.16 -7.02 3.24
C GLY A 325 -20.23 -8.18 3.59
N GLU A 326 -19.25 -8.48 2.73
CA GLU A 326 -18.30 -9.59 2.92
C GLU A 326 -16.87 -9.05 3.05
N HIS A 327 -16.04 -9.78 3.79
CA HIS A 327 -14.60 -9.55 3.84
C HIS A 327 -13.95 -9.79 2.46
N THR A 328 -13.05 -8.92 2.06
CA THR A 328 -12.28 -9.09 0.83
C THR A 328 -11.27 -10.24 0.95
N THR A 329 -10.75 -10.48 2.16
CA THR A 329 -9.97 -11.68 2.51
C THR A 329 -10.84 -12.60 3.36
N THR A 330 -11.13 -13.82 2.89
CA THR A 330 -11.95 -14.79 3.65
C THR A 330 -11.19 -15.33 4.85
N VAL A 331 -11.93 -15.74 5.89
CA VAL A 331 -11.40 -16.41 7.07
C VAL A 331 -11.90 -17.86 7.08
N ASP A 332 -11.04 -18.81 6.82
CA ASP A 332 -11.40 -20.23 6.67
C ASP A 332 -12.54 -20.43 5.65
N GLY A 333 -12.43 -19.73 4.50
CA GLY A 333 -13.43 -19.74 3.42
C GLY A 333 -14.70 -18.92 3.69
N ASN A 334 -14.85 -18.33 4.89
CA ASN A 334 -16.01 -17.52 5.24
C ASN A 334 -15.70 -16.03 5.06
N GLY A 335 -16.36 -15.38 4.09
CA GLY A 335 -16.24 -13.92 3.88
C GLY A 335 -17.36 -13.12 4.54
N ARG A 336 -18.53 -13.74 4.76
CA ARG A 336 -19.73 -12.99 5.17
C ARG A 336 -19.78 -12.71 6.67
N ASN A 337 -19.64 -13.73 7.49
CA ASN A 337 -19.76 -13.62 8.95
C ASN A 337 -18.73 -14.55 9.64
N PRO A 338 -17.42 -14.34 9.41
CA PRO A 338 -16.43 -15.10 10.14
C PRO A 338 -16.49 -14.76 11.62
N GLY A 339 -16.24 -15.76 12.46
CA GLY A 339 -16.28 -15.62 13.89
C GLY A 339 -15.10 -16.31 14.58
N ARG A 340 -15.21 -16.49 15.88
CA ARG A 340 -14.14 -17.09 16.71
C ARG A 340 -13.72 -18.49 16.25
N LYS A 341 -14.65 -19.26 15.66
CA LYS A 341 -14.39 -20.62 15.18
C LYS A 341 -13.41 -20.58 13.99
N GLU A 342 -13.73 -19.78 13.00
CA GLU A 342 -12.92 -19.61 11.79
C GLU A 342 -11.55 -19.01 12.13
N LEU A 343 -11.52 -17.97 12.98
CA LEU A 343 -10.27 -17.35 13.47
C LEU A 343 -9.35 -18.39 14.14
N LEU A 344 -9.92 -19.21 15.04
CA LEU A 344 -9.16 -20.24 15.74
C LEU A 344 -8.62 -21.30 14.78
N THR A 345 -9.46 -21.73 13.80
CA THR A 345 -9.05 -22.69 12.76
C THR A 345 -7.83 -22.18 11.99
N VAL A 346 -7.85 -20.92 11.53
CA VAL A 346 -6.74 -20.31 10.81
C VAL A 346 -5.49 -20.26 11.68
N GLY A 347 -5.60 -19.81 12.94
CA GLY A 347 -4.46 -19.72 13.84
C GLY A 347 -3.78 -21.06 14.12
N ILE A 348 -4.58 -22.11 14.38
CA ILE A 348 -4.07 -23.47 14.62
C ILE A 348 -3.42 -24.02 13.34
N ALA A 349 -4.05 -23.86 12.18
CA ALA A 349 -3.51 -24.32 10.90
C ALA A 349 -2.16 -23.62 10.56
N ALA A 350 -1.96 -22.37 10.99
CA ALA A 350 -0.70 -21.68 10.87
C ALA A 350 0.41 -22.16 11.83
N GLY A 351 0.06 -23.02 12.79
CA GLY A 351 0.97 -23.58 13.79
C GLY A 351 1.02 -22.80 15.10
N MET A 352 0.10 -21.87 15.33
CA MET A 352 0.02 -21.15 16.59
C MET A 352 -0.58 -22.02 17.70
N LYS A 353 -0.14 -21.80 18.93
CA LYS A 353 -0.73 -22.49 20.09
C LYS A 353 -2.17 -21.99 20.32
N LYS A 354 -3.06 -22.91 20.63
CA LYS A 354 -4.49 -22.63 20.87
C LYS A 354 -4.72 -21.55 21.91
N GLU A 355 -3.96 -21.60 23.00
CA GLU A 355 -4.05 -20.64 24.12
C GLU A 355 -3.69 -19.22 23.66
N VAL A 356 -2.67 -19.09 22.82
CA VAL A 356 -2.23 -17.80 22.24
C VAL A 356 -3.29 -17.22 21.29
N CYS A 357 -3.95 -18.08 20.49
CA CYS A 357 -5.05 -17.66 19.64
C CYS A 357 -6.23 -17.16 20.46
N ILE A 358 -6.64 -17.92 21.50
CA ILE A 358 -7.76 -17.54 22.38
C ILE A 358 -7.45 -16.21 23.11
N GLU A 359 -6.28 -16.08 23.72
CA GLU A 359 -5.85 -14.85 24.39
C GLU A 359 -5.90 -13.64 23.44
N SER A 360 -5.40 -13.79 22.20
CA SER A 360 -5.41 -12.73 21.20
C SER A 360 -6.83 -12.35 20.79
N MET A 361 -7.70 -13.33 20.55
CA MET A 361 -9.11 -13.10 20.23
C MET A 361 -9.83 -12.38 21.36
N ASP A 362 -9.67 -12.84 22.63
CA ASP A 362 -10.33 -12.25 23.81
C ASP A 362 -9.91 -10.79 24.01
N MET A 363 -8.60 -10.52 23.87
CA MET A 363 -8.05 -9.18 24.00
C MET A 363 -8.62 -8.24 22.93
N VAL A 364 -8.57 -8.64 21.66
CA VAL A 364 -9.01 -7.79 20.54
C VAL A 364 -10.53 -7.61 20.59
N GLU A 365 -11.32 -8.66 20.79
CA GLU A 365 -12.78 -8.58 20.85
C GLU A 365 -13.24 -7.67 21.98
N LYS A 366 -12.68 -7.82 23.18
CA LYS A 366 -12.98 -6.95 24.33
C LYS A 366 -12.63 -5.49 24.05
N CYS A 367 -11.47 -5.25 23.45
CA CYS A 367 -11.01 -3.91 23.11
C CYS A 367 -11.96 -3.26 22.08
N VAL A 368 -12.29 -3.97 21.00
CA VAL A 368 -13.19 -3.49 19.95
C VAL A 368 -14.58 -3.17 20.50
N LYS A 369 -15.19 -4.09 21.26
CA LYS A 369 -16.53 -3.88 21.86
C LYS A 369 -16.58 -2.65 22.75
N ASN A 370 -15.56 -2.45 23.56
CA ASN A 370 -15.53 -1.33 24.52
C ASN A 370 -15.27 0.03 23.87
N MET A 371 -14.58 0.07 22.72
CA MET A 371 -14.05 1.31 22.16
C MET A 371 -14.65 1.69 20.82
N LEU A 372 -15.00 0.72 20.00
CA LEU A 372 -15.53 0.94 18.64
C LEU A 372 -17.04 0.66 18.53
N GLY A 373 -17.70 0.24 19.63
CA GLY A 373 -19.13 -0.11 19.62
C GLY A 373 -20.05 0.98 19.03
N ARG A 374 -19.63 2.24 19.04
CA ARG A 374 -20.38 3.35 18.44
C ARG A 374 -20.34 3.37 16.90
N TYR A 375 -19.40 2.63 16.29
CA TYR A 375 -19.24 2.53 14.84
C TYR A 375 -19.77 1.19 14.29
N LEU A 376 -19.98 0.21 15.15
CA LEU A 376 -20.48 -1.13 14.82
C LEU A 376 -22.00 -1.19 14.98
#